data_c7919058f713e0629cff07bbd0affd67
#
_entry.id   c7919058f713e0629cff07bbd0affd67
#
_cell.length_a   1.000
_cell.length_b   1.000
_cell.length_c   1.000
_cell.angle_alpha   90.00
_cell.angle_beta   90.00
_cell.angle_gamma   90.00
#
_symmetry.space_group_name_H-M   'P 1'
#
loop_
_entity.id
_entity.type
_entity.pdbx_description
1 polymer ?
#
loop_
_entity_poly.entity_id
_entity_poly.type
_entity_poly.pdbx_seq_one_letter_code
_entity_poly.pdbx_strand_id
1 'polypeptide(L)'
;MELLRRVANFGASIEDMKIVYFLFVRSHLEQSATVWHSSLTEENSSDLERVQKSALKIMLGSKYDGYEQSLAKLGIEKLSERREQLCLNFAKKCLRNQKTAQMFPQNFKTHHMKTRIPDKYKVYHAKTERFKNSSIIYMQNLLNQDERNK
;
A
#
# COMPACT_ATOMS: atom_id res chain seq x y z
N MET A 1 -2.66 -4.58 -19.75
CA MET A 1 -3.52 -5.81 -19.74
C MET A 1 -3.38 -6.62 -21.02
N GLU A 2 -3.14 -5.97 -22.15
CA GLU A 2 -2.97 -6.66 -23.45
C GLU A 2 -1.82 -7.66 -23.46
N LEU A 3 -0.65 -7.25 -22.92
CA LEU A 3 0.50 -8.16 -22.80
C LEU A 3 0.14 -9.46 -22.07
N LEU A 4 -0.55 -9.35 -20.92
CA LEU A 4 -0.94 -10.52 -20.13
C LEU A 4 -1.90 -11.45 -20.89
N ARG A 5 -2.84 -10.87 -21.69
CA ARG A 5 -3.74 -11.67 -22.55
C ARG A 5 -2.97 -12.41 -23.66
N ARG A 6 -2.01 -11.73 -24.29
CA ARG A 6 -1.17 -12.38 -25.33
C ARG A 6 -0.39 -13.55 -24.74
N VAL A 7 0.24 -13.35 -23.60
CA VAL A 7 0.99 -14.42 -22.89
C VAL A 7 0.08 -15.57 -22.53
N ALA A 8 -1.13 -15.31 -22.03
CA ALA A 8 -2.14 -16.34 -21.75
C ALA A 8 -2.54 -17.13 -23.03
N ASN A 9 -2.76 -16.43 -24.15
CA ASN A 9 -3.12 -17.04 -25.45
C ASN A 9 -2.00 -17.92 -26.01
N PHE A 10 -0.74 -17.65 -25.69
CA PHE A 10 0.39 -18.52 -26.07
C PHE A 10 0.51 -19.78 -25.17
N GLY A 11 -0.41 -19.97 -24.21
CA GLY A 11 -0.42 -21.15 -23.36
C GLY A 11 0.61 -21.12 -22.23
N ALA A 12 1.04 -19.92 -21.81
CA ALA A 12 1.96 -19.76 -20.69
C ALA A 12 1.38 -20.31 -19.39
N SER A 13 2.25 -20.80 -18.52
CA SER A 13 1.85 -21.28 -17.19
C SER A 13 1.34 -20.14 -16.30
N ILE A 14 0.56 -20.49 -15.26
CA ILE A 14 0.09 -19.50 -14.28
C ILE A 14 1.28 -18.80 -13.60
N GLU A 15 2.36 -19.52 -13.34
CA GLU A 15 3.56 -18.96 -12.72
C GLU A 15 4.24 -17.93 -13.63
N ASP A 16 4.36 -18.21 -14.92
CA ASP A 16 4.91 -17.25 -15.89
C ASP A 16 4.02 -16.01 -16.00
N MET A 17 2.70 -16.19 -16.01
CA MET A 17 1.76 -15.07 -16.00
C MET A 17 1.84 -14.24 -14.72
N LYS A 18 2.10 -14.84 -13.55
CA LYS A 18 2.37 -14.12 -12.31
C LYS A 18 3.62 -13.24 -12.42
N ILE A 19 4.69 -13.77 -13.01
CA ILE A 19 5.92 -13.00 -13.24
C ILE A 19 5.62 -11.77 -14.10
N VAL A 20 4.93 -11.97 -15.23
CA VAL A 20 4.52 -10.87 -16.12
C VAL A 20 3.65 -9.86 -15.39
N TYR A 21 2.69 -10.32 -14.58
CA TYR A 21 1.85 -9.44 -13.76
C TYR A 21 2.69 -8.60 -12.79
N PHE A 22 3.60 -9.20 -12.06
CA PHE A 22 4.43 -8.48 -11.08
C PHE A 22 5.36 -7.47 -11.73
N LEU A 23 5.99 -7.84 -12.85
CA LEU A 23 6.96 -6.98 -13.53
C LEU A 23 6.31 -5.82 -14.29
N PHE A 24 5.19 -6.04 -14.96
CA PHE A 24 4.63 -5.07 -15.90
C PHE A 24 3.32 -4.43 -15.43
N VAL A 25 2.50 -5.13 -14.66
CA VAL A 25 1.21 -4.58 -14.23
C VAL A 25 1.33 -3.98 -12.84
N ARG A 26 1.70 -4.82 -11.85
CA ARG A 26 1.77 -4.39 -10.46
C ARG A 26 2.82 -3.31 -10.23
N SER A 27 3.97 -3.38 -10.88
CA SER A 27 5.01 -2.35 -10.78
C SER A 27 4.49 -0.95 -11.15
N HIS A 28 3.66 -0.84 -12.20
CA HIS A 28 3.03 0.43 -12.56
C HIS A 28 1.99 0.88 -11.55
N LEU A 29 1.21 -0.05 -10.99
CA LEU A 29 0.18 0.25 -9.98
C LEU A 29 0.76 0.63 -8.62
N GLU A 30 2.01 0.27 -8.35
CA GLU A 30 2.73 0.60 -7.11
C GLU A 30 3.72 1.77 -7.30
N GLN A 31 3.95 2.22 -8.53
CA GLN A 31 4.94 3.27 -8.80
C GLN A 31 4.65 4.53 -8.00
N SER A 32 5.63 4.96 -7.20
CA SER A 32 5.51 6.13 -6.32
C SER A 32 4.31 6.12 -5.37
N ALA A 33 3.77 4.93 -5.02
CA ALA A 33 2.59 4.79 -4.15
C ALA A 33 2.75 5.53 -2.81
N THR A 34 3.95 5.63 -2.28
CA THR A 34 4.26 6.37 -1.05
C THR A 34 3.95 7.86 -1.12
N VAL A 35 3.84 8.43 -2.33
CA VAL A 35 3.54 9.85 -2.52
C VAL A 35 2.04 10.10 -2.64
N TRP A 36 1.32 9.26 -3.37
CA TRP A 36 -0.07 9.53 -3.76
C TRP A 36 -1.11 8.66 -3.04
N HIS A 37 -0.71 7.54 -2.41
CA HIS A 37 -1.67 6.59 -1.80
C HIS A 37 -2.61 7.24 -0.79
N SER A 38 -2.09 8.12 0.08
CA SER A 38 -2.88 8.78 1.13
C SER A 38 -3.92 9.78 0.61
N SER A 39 -3.77 10.24 -0.63
CA SER A 39 -4.68 11.20 -1.26
C SER A 39 -5.69 10.57 -2.23
N LEU A 40 -5.67 9.23 -2.37
CA LEU A 40 -6.64 8.52 -3.18
C LEU A 40 -8.04 8.64 -2.62
N THR A 41 -9.01 8.87 -3.53
CA THR A 41 -10.42 8.66 -3.22
C THR A 41 -10.74 7.15 -3.20
N GLU A 42 -11.85 6.79 -2.58
CA GLU A 42 -12.33 5.40 -2.60
C GLU A 42 -12.58 4.91 -4.04
N GLU A 43 -13.10 5.78 -4.90
CA GLU A 43 -13.30 5.48 -6.32
C GLU A 43 -12.00 5.15 -7.02
N ASN A 44 -10.98 6.01 -6.92
CA ASN A 44 -9.66 5.77 -7.52
C ASN A 44 -9.00 4.50 -6.97
N SER A 45 -9.13 4.24 -5.66
CA SER A 45 -8.62 3.01 -5.06
C SER A 45 -9.32 1.78 -5.61
N SER A 46 -10.65 1.84 -5.78
CA SER A 46 -11.46 0.79 -6.39
C SER A 46 -11.07 0.54 -7.85
N ASP A 47 -10.76 1.59 -8.62
CA ASP A 47 -10.32 1.46 -10.00
C ASP A 47 -8.98 0.73 -10.11
N LEU A 48 -8.03 1.01 -9.22
CA LEU A 48 -6.76 0.27 -9.15
C LEU A 48 -6.99 -1.21 -8.81
N GLU A 49 -7.86 -1.51 -7.84
CA GLU A 49 -8.23 -2.90 -7.50
C GLU A 49 -8.93 -3.59 -8.68
N ARG A 50 -9.72 -2.87 -9.48
CA ARG A 50 -10.37 -3.39 -10.69
C ARG A 50 -9.36 -3.85 -11.74
N VAL A 51 -8.23 -3.15 -11.85
CA VAL A 51 -7.14 -3.57 -12.75
C VAL A 51 -6.54 -4.90 -12.25
N GLN A 52 -6.24 -5.04 -10.95
CA GLN A 52 -5.76 -6.30 -10.39
C GLN A 52 -6.77 -7.43 -10.58
N LYS A 53 -8.05 -7.19 -10.29
CA LYS A 53 -9.14 -8.15 -10.51
C LYS A 53 -9.20 -8.64 -11.96
N SER A 54 -8.99 -7.72 -12.92
CA SER A 54 -8.96 -8.08 -14.35
C SER A 54 -7.73 -8.94 -14.70
N ALA A 55 -6.57 -8.68 -14.08
CA ALA A 55 -5.39 -9.49 -14.24
C ALA A 55 -5.59 -10.93 -13.72
N LEU A 56 -6.19 -11.06 -12.52
CA LEU A 56 -6.50 -12.36 -11.93
C LEU A 56 -7.46 -13.18 -12.82
N LYS A 57 -8.47 -12.53 -13.41
CA LYS A 57 -9.38 -13.18 -14.36
C LYS A 57 -8.65 -13.71 -15.60
N ILE A 58 -7.68 -12.97 -16.10
CA ILE A 58 -6.88 -13.42 -17.26
C ILE A 58 -6.00 -14.62 -16.87
N MET A 59 -5.33 -14.54 -15.71
CA MET A 59 -4.43 -15.60 -15.24
C MET A 59 -5.16 -16.92 -14.93
N LEU A 60 -6.35 -16.85 -14.34
CA LEU A 60 -7.10 -18.02 -13.90
C LEU A 60 -8.10 -18.53 -14.95
N GLY A 61 -8.52 -17.68 -15.89
CA GLY A 61 -9.50 -18.06 -16.91
C GLY A 61 -10.77 -18.65 -16.29
N SER A 62 -11.11 -19.89 -16.69
CA SER A 62 -12.27 -20.63 -16.17
C SER A 62 -12.17 -21.00 -14.69
N LYS A 63 -10.98 -20.98 -14.09
CA LYS A 63 -10.75 -21.27 -12.66
C LYS A 63 -10.93 -20.07 -11.74
N TYR A 64 -11.35 -18.92 -12.30
CA TYR A 64 -11.64 -17.72 -11.53
C TYR A 64 -12.98 -17.89 -10.79
N ASP A 65 -12.95 -17.86 -9.45
CA ASP A 65 -14.10 -18.09 -8.56
C ASP A 65 -14.41 -16.89 -7.63
N GLY A 66 -13.80 -15.75 -7.88
CA GLY A 66 -13.97 -14.54 -7.08
C GLY A 66 -12.65 -13.85 -6.79
N TYR A 67 -12.70 -12.59 -6.35
CA TYR A 67 -11.50 -11.79 -6.15
C TYR A 67 -10.64 -12.33 -5.00
N GLU A 68 -11.26 -12.48 -3.81
CA GLU A 68 -10.56 -12.91 -2.59
C GLU A 68 -9.99 -14.33 -2.72
N GLN A 69 -10.79 -15.25 -3.26
CA GLN A 69 -10.37 -16.64 -3.49
C GLN A 69 -9.20 -16.72 -4.48
N SER A 70 -9.25 -15.88 -5.53
CA SER A 70 -8.19 -15.80 -6.53
C SER A 70 -6.90 -15.24 -5.98
N LEU A 71 -6.97 -14.24 -5.11
CA LEU A 71 -5.81 -13.71 -4.39
C LEU A 71 -5.15 -14.79 -3.54
N ALA A 72 -5.95 -15.51 -2.73
CA ALA A 72 -5.46 -16.60 -1.89
C ALA A 72 -4.83 -17.73 -2.72
N LYS A 73 -5.48 -18.16 -3.82
CA LYS A 73 -4.94 -19.21 -4.73
C LYS A 73 -3.60 -18.84 -5.33
N LEU A 74 -3.41 -17.58 -5.69
CA LEU A 74 -2.18 -17.11 -6.33
C LEU A 74 -1.13 -16.61 -5.33
N GLY A 75 -1.48 -16.48 -4.04
CA GLY A 75 -0.62 -15.90 -3.03
C GLY A 75 -0.31 -14.42 -3.32
N ILE A 76 -1.31 -13.68 -3.78
CA ILE A 76 -1.20 -12.26 -4.13
C ILE A 76 -1.98 -11.44 -3.11
N GLU A 77 -1.36 -10.39 -2.57
CA GLU A 77 -1.99 -9.45 -1.63
C GLU A 77 -2.89 -8.45 -2.37
N LYS A 78 -3.87 -7.87 -1.68
CA LYS A 78 -4.62 -6.72 -2.19
C LYS A 78 -3.69 -5.54 -2.46
N LEU A 79 -3.96 -4.78 -3.52
CA LEU A 79 -3.15 -3.60 -3.83
C LEU A 79 -3.23 -2.53 -2.73
N SER A 80 -4.39 -2.35 -2.09
CA SER A 80 -4.55 -1.41 -0.99
C SER A 80 -3.64 -1.74 0.19
N GLU A 81 -3.68 -3.00 0.67
CA GLU A 81 -2.84 -3.49 1.77
C GLU A 81 -1.35 -3.40 1.40
N ARG A 82 -1.02 -3.78 0.18
CA ARG A 82 0.34 -3.70 -0.34
C ARG A 82 0.87 -2.27 -0.39
N ARG A 83 0.07 -1.31 -0.86
CA ARG A 83 0.46 0.11 -0.90
C ARG A 83 0.64 0.69 0.51
N GLU A 84 -0.23 0.33 1.45
CA GLU A 84 -0.08 0.70 2.86
C GLU A 84 1.24 0.17 3.42
N GLN A 85 1.57 -1.10 3.18
CA GLN A 85 2.83 -1.71 3.59
C GLN A 85 4.05 -1.01 2.96
N LEU A 86 3.95 -0.59 1.70
CA LEU A 86 5.01 0.20 1.04
C LEU A 86 5.19 1.57 1.73
N CYS A 87 4.11 2.25 2.11
CA CYS A 87 4.17 3.50 2.85
C CYS A 87 4.82 3.31 4.23
N LEU A 88 4.45 2.28 4.97
CA LEU A 88 5.03 1.96 6.27
C LEU A 88 6.53 1.63 6.16
N ASN A 89 6.90 0.79 5.20
CA ASN A 89 8.30 0.44 4.96
C ASN A 89 9.14 1.65 4.55
N PHE A 90 8.59 2.53 3.73
CA PHE A 90 9.24 3.78 3.36
C PHE A 90 9.42 4.70 4.58
N ALA A 91 8.41 4.87 5.41
CA ALA A 91 8.51 5.63 6.64
C ALA A 91 9.58 5.07 7.58
N LYS A 92 9.62 3.75 7.79
CA LYS A 92 10.68 3.07 8.57
C LYS A 92 12.08 3.30 7.97
N LYS A 93 12.18 3.30 6.64
CA LYS A 93 13.45 3.61 5.95
C LYS A 93 13.87 5.08 6.15
N CYS A 94 12.91 6.01 6.11
CA CYS A 94 13.18 7.43 6.38
C CYS A 94 13.71 7.67 7.79
N LEU A 95 13.24 6.91 8.79
CA LEU A 95 13.71 7.02 10.18
C LEU A 95 15.20 6.63 10.35
N ARG A 96 15.75 5.81 9.45
CA ARG A 96 17.16 5.39 9.48
C ARG A 96 18.13 6.45 8.95
N ASN A 97 17.61 7.45 8.22
CA ASN A 97 18.41 8.51 7.64
C ASN A 97 18.17 9.82 8.39
N GLN A 98 19.24 10.40 8.95
CA GLN A 98 19.16 11.60 9.78
C GLN A 98 18.44 12.79 9.12
N LYS A 99 18.61 12.99 7.80
CA LYS A 99 17.97 14.08 7.07
C LYS A 99 16.46 13.88 6.94
N THR A 100 16.00 12.66 6.69
CA THR A 100 14.56 12.35 6.49
C THR A 100 13.84 12.01 7.79
N ALA A 101 14.56 11.61 8.85
CA ALA A 101 13.98 11.36 10.17
C ALA A 101 13.32 12.60 10.78
N GLN A 102 13.75 13.80 10.38
CA GLN A 102 13.14 15.08 10.80
C GLN A 102 11.66 15.22 10.39
N MET A 103 11.21 14.48 9.36
CA MET A 103 9.80 14.44 8.95
C MET A 103 8.90 13.69 9.96
N PHE A 104 9.51 12.90 10.84
CA PHE A 104 8.83 12.06 11.83
C PHE A 104 9.33 12.36 13.25
N PRO A 105 9.08 13.60 13.76
CA PRO A 105 9.56 13.98 15.07
C PRO A 105 8.89 13.14 16.15
N GLN A 106 9.67 12.74 17.16
CA GLN A 106 9.14 11.99 18.30
C GLN A 106 8.35 12.91 19.24
N ASN A 107 7.31 12.36 19.85
CA ASN A 107 6.62 13.02 20.94
C ASN A 107 7.47 12.94 22.21
N PHE A 108 7.97 14.07 22.68
CA PHE A 108 8.53 14.15 24.02
C PHE A 108 7.39 14.16 25.03
N LYS A 109 7.39 13.18 25.98
CA LYS A 109 6.41 13.13 27.06
C LYS A 109 6.55 14.38 27.93
N THR A 110 5.66 15.36 27.74
CA THR A 110 5.63 16.59 28.54
C THR A 110 4.69 16.51 29.74
N HIS A 111 3.89 15.42 29.89
CA HIS A 111 2.93 15.29 30.98
C HIS A 111 2.97 13.93 31.68
N HIS A 112 2.95 13.96 33.02
CA HIS A 112 2.91 12.79 33.92
C HIS A 112 1.55 12.04 33.97
N MET A 113 0.55 12.41 33.19
CA MET A 113 -0.75 11.74 33.19
C MET A 113 -0.74 10.45 32.38
N LYS A 114 -0.90 9.31 33.08
CA LYS A 114 -0.95 7.95 32.53
C LYS A 114 -2.31 7.56 31.94
N THR A 115 -2.98 8.42 31.16
CA THR A 115 -4.35 8.11 30.72
C THR A 115 -4.47 7.40 29.38
N ARG A 116 -3.44 7.38 28.54
CA ARG A 116 -3.37 6.62 27.27
C ARG A 116 -1.92 6.32 26.91
N ILE A 117 -1.70 5.26 26.13
CA ILE A 117 -0.40 5.03 25.49
C ILE A 117 -0.18 6.19 24.52
N PRO A 118 0.77 7.10 24.78
CA PRO A 118 0.97 8.26 23.92
C PRO A 118 1.58 7.81 22.58
N ASP A 119 1.17 8.45 21.51
CA ASP A 119 1.79 8.25 20.21
C ASP A 119 3.29 8.54 20.27
N LYS A 120 4.08 7.64 19.73
CA LYS A 120 5.54 7.77 19.70
C LYS A 120 5.99 8.90 18.78
N TYR A 121 5.30 9.06 17.66
CA TYR A 121 5.59 10.09 16.67
C TYR A 121 4.53 11.19 16.71
N LYS A 122 4.99 12.44 16.63
CA LYS A 122 4.12 13.61 16.60
C LYS A 122 3.43 13.68 15.23
N VAL A 123 2.10 13.65 15.24
CA VAL A 123 1.29 13.90 14.05
C VAL A 123 1.07 15.41 13.91
N TYR A 124 1.37 15.97 12.73
CA TYR A 124 1.15 17.39 12.50
C TYR A 124 -0.33 17.74 12.47
N HIS A 125 -0.70 18.83 13.15
CA HIS A 125 -2.08 19.31 13.11
C HIS A 125 -2.41 19.86 11.71
N ALA A 126 -3.39 19.26 11.06
CA ALA A 126 -3.83 19.67 9.73
C ALA A 126 -5.02 20.64 9.82
N LYS A 127 -4.86 21.83 9.26
CA LYS A 127 -5.94 22.83 9.14
C LYS A 127 -6.82 22.61 7.90
N THR A 128 -6.37 21.85 6.92
CA THR A 128 -7.08 21.58 5.67
C THR A 128 -7.14 20.08 5.41
N GLU A 129 -8.21 19.59 4.76
CA GLU A 129 -8.35 18.19 4.37
C GLU A 129 -7.22 17.75 3.43
N ARG A 130 -6.77 18.61 2.51
CA ARG A 130 -5.65 18.31 1.63
C ARG A 130 -4.35 18.03 2.42
N PHE A 131 -4.07 18.80 3.46
CA PHE A 131 -2.88 18.57 4.29
C PHE A 131 -3.04 17.34 5.18
N LYS A 132 -4.24 17.10 5.71
CA LYS A 132 -4.57 15.90 6.50
C LYS A 132 -4.30 14.61 5.72
N ASN A 133 -4.62 14.62 4.41
CA ASN A 133 -4.41 13.50 3.50
C ASN A 133 -3.01 13.51 2.87
N SER A 134 -2.07 14.31 3.38
CA SER A 134 -0.69 14.29 2.89
C SER A 134 0.02 13.01 3.29
N SER A 135 0.95 12.56 2.45
CA SER A 135 1.71 11.32 2.66
C SER A 135 2.49 11.32 3.98
N ILE A 136 2.99 12.47 4.45
CA ILE A 136 3.74 12.58 5.71
C ILE A 136 2.83 12.29 6.91
N ILE A 137 1.66 12.94 7.00
CA ILE A 137 0.70 12.74 8.11
C ILE A 137 0.19 11.29 8.09
N TYR A 138 -0.12 10.76 6.92
CA TYR A 138 -0.53 9.37 6.76
C TYR A 138 0.52 8.40 7.32
N MET A 139 1.79 8.57 6.92
CA MET A 139 2.88 7.73 7.40
C MET A 139 3.16 7.90 8.90
N GLN A 140 2.98 9.09 9.48
CA GLN A 140 3.08 9.30 10.94
C GLN A 140 2.02 8.48 11.68
N ASN A 141 0.79 8.46 11.16
CA ASN A 141 -0.28 7.63 11.73
C ASN A 141 0.02 6.13 11.60
N LEU A 142 0.50 5.67 10.45
CA LEU A 142 0.91 4.27 10.25
C LEU A 142 2.02 3.85 11.19
N LEU A 143 3.04 4.68 11.40
CA LEU A 143 4.11 4.40 12.35
C LEU A 143 3.57 4.28 13.79
N ASN A 144 2.64 5.15 14.19
CA ASN A 144 2.03 5.06 15.52
C ASN A 144 1.15 3.82 15.68
N GLN A 145 0.44 3.39 14.63
CA GLN A 145 -0.32 2.14 14.62
C GLN A 145 0.60 0.91 14.73
N ASP A 146 1.69 0.86 13.96
CA ASP A 146 2.67 -0.22 14.02
C ASP A 146 3.32 -0.35 15.40
N GLU A 147 3.59 0.78 16.09
CA GLU A 147 4.13 0.76 17.46
C GLU A 147 3.10 0.33 18.53
N ARG A 148 1.80 0.54 18.30
CA ARG A 148 0.74 0.07 19.20
C ARG A 148 0.48 -1.44 19.07
N ASN A 149 0.79 -2.01 17.90
CA ASN A 149 0.54 -3.43 17.58
C ASN A 149 1.73 -4.34 17.95
N LYS A 150 2.81 -3.77 18.49
CA LYS A 150 3.99 -4.50 19.01
C LYS A 150 3.83 -4.80 20.50
#